data_d9775704caf929363ce233201e5cdac5
#
_entry.id   d9775704caf929363ce233201e5cdac5
#
_cell.length_a   1.000
_cell.length_b   1.000
_cell.length_c   1.000
_cell.angle_alpha   90.00
_cell.angle_beta   90.00
_cell.angle_gamma   90.00
#
_symmetry.space_group_name_H-M   'P 1'
#
loop_
_entity.id
_entity.type
_entity.pdbx_description
1 polymer ?
#
loop_
_entity_poly.entity_id
_entity_poly.type
_entity_poly.pdbx_seq_one_letter_code
_entity_poly.pdbx_strand_id
1 'polypeptide(L)'
;MHFRFGSFNLMNMGHSAIGKDGITKREFGKIAEIILAEQFDVVAFQEILSQGYALEYLVRHLLPGWNLKWAEPKESSDSSKIKDKRGEGYAFVWNTTTVALASSVTENGMRIYEPRIVNEALRYDASMFARTPYFARFVPVNGGFFEFRLINVHLHFGDNSRYEIDRRKEEFNFLIDRIYPSISMERRYGNNREAYTIVMGDYNLNLFRPRGEAEARMNKNTYIEECHTIGKQTIATFQDALTTLKSSVADENTMDDNPNRGYSQNYDHFSFEIGRFDEEKIQYKCSRVDAVRKYCHDDFEVYRAEISDHIPIALEITMNE
;
A
#
# COMPACT_ATOMS: atom_id res chain seq x y z
N MET A 1 -22.97 3.73 0.98
CA MET A 1 -22.02 3.24 -0.05
C MET A 1 -20.90 2.42 0.60
N HIS A 2 -20.39 1.40 -0.08
CA HIS A 2 -19.32 0.54 0.43
C HIS A 2 -18.14 0.56 -0.54
N PHE A 3 -16.91 0.68 0.00
CA PHE A 3 -15.65 0.66 -0.76
C PHE A 3 -14.64 -0.26 -0.09
N ARG A 4 -13.82 -0.93 -0.90
CA ARG A 4 -12.76 -1.80 -0.41
C ARG A 4 -11.43 -1.50 -1.11
N PHE A 5 -10.45 -1.07 -0.33
CA PHE A 5 -9.11 -0.74 -0.80
C PHE A 5 -8.13 -1.83 -0.42
N GLY A 6 -7.28 -2.24 -1.36
CA GLY A 6 -6.23 -3.22 -1.14
C GLY A 6 -4.84 -2.60 -1.20
N SER A 7 -3.90 -3.11 -0.40
CA SER A 7 -2.47 -2.90 -0.59
C SER A 7 -1.78 -4.23 -0.71
N PHE A 8 -0.87 -4.37 -1.68
CA PHE A 8 -0.22 -5.63 -1.98
C PHE A 8 1.18 -5.43 -2.57
N ASN A 9 2.22 -5.75 -1.81
CA ASN A 9 3.57 -5.85 -2.32
C ASN A 9 3.69 -7.12 -3.17
N LEU A 10 4.13 -7.00 -4.44
CA LEU A 10 4.19 -8.10 -5.41
C LEU A 10 5.61 -8.66 -5.62
N MET A 11 6.52 -8.43 -4.69
CA MET A 11 7.88 -9.02 -4.67
C MET A 11 8.55 -8.97 -6.05
N ASN A 12 9.05 -7.79 -6.44
CA ASN A 12 9.79 -7.60 -7.69
C ASN A 12 9.01 -8.02 -8.98
N MET A 13 7.77 -7.59 -9.11
CA MET A 13 6.93 -7.88 -10.27
C MET A 13 7.42 -7.16 -11.52
N GLY A 14 8.13 -7.87 -12.41
CA GLY A 14 8.72 -7.30 -13.63
C GLY A 14 8.67 -8.25 -14.83
N HIS A 15 9.51 -7.99 -15.85
CA HIS A 15 9.57 -8.80 -17.08
C HIS A 15 9.84 -10.29 -16.83
N SER A 16 10.61 -10.61 -15.78
CA SER A 16 10.88 -12.01 -15.43
C SER A 16 9.63 -12.77 -14.97
N ALA A 17 8.56 -12.06 -14.62
CA ALA A 17 7.27 -12.67 -14.30
C ALA A 17 6.60 -13.28 -15.54
N ILE A 18 6.95 -12.78 -16.74
CA ILE A 18 6.50 -13.32 -18.02
C ILE A 18 7.74 -13.89 -18.73
N GLY A 19 7.74 -15.18 -19.04
CA GLY A 19 8.82 -15.85 -19.75
C GLY A 19 8.95 -15.34 -21.19
N LYS A 20 10.10 -15.63 -21.84
CA LYS A 20 10.38 -15.27 -23.24
C LYS A 20 9.44 -15.93 -24.24
N ASP A 21 8.84 -17.03 -23.85
CA ASP A 21 7.85 -17.84 -24.58
C ASP A 21 6.42 -17.37 -24.35
N GLY A 22 6.22 -16.30 -23.58
CA GLY A 22 4.90 -15.81 -23.19
C GLY A 22 4.26 -16.59 -22.04
N ILE A 23 4.91 -17.64 -21.54
CA ILE A 23 4.44 -18.39 -20.37
C ILE A 23 4.79 -17.60 -19.11
N THR A 24 3.79 -17.35 -18.28
CA THR A 24 4.00 -16.63 -17.02
C THR A 24 4.74 -17.50 -16.01
N LYS A 25 5.73 -16.93 -15.31
CA LYS A 25 6.41 -17.54 -14.17
C LYS A 25 5.74 -17.21 -12.84
N ARG A 26 4.80 -16.29 -12.87
CA ARG A 26 3.95 -15.90 -11.76
C ARG A 26 2.53 -16.37 -12.02
N GLU A 27 1.84 -16.73 -10.97
CA GLU A 27 0.44 -17.14 -11.05
C GLU A 27 -0.49 -15.92 -11.17
N PHE A 28 -0.46 -15.26 -12.34
CA PHE A 28 -1.33 -14.09 -12.61
C PHE A 28 -2.80 -14.41 -12.44
N GLY A 29 -3.22 -15.64 -12.74
CA GLY A 29 -4.59 -16.10 -12.50
C GLY A 29 -4.97 -16.03 -11.04
N LYS A 30 -4.07 -16.44 -10.15
CA LYS A 30 -4.27 -16.36 -8.69
C LYS A 30 -4.28 -14.92 -8.19
N ILE A 31 -3.40 -14.07 -8.70
CA ILE A 31 -3.41 -12.64 -8.36
C ILE A 31 -4.75 -12.01 -8.77
N ALA A 32 -5.23 -12.30 -9.98
CA ALA A 32 -6.54 -11.82 -10.44
C ALA A 32 -7.70 -12.39 -9.59
N GLU A 33 -7.66 -13.68 -9.26
CA GLU A 33 -8.64 -14.34 -8.39
C GLU A 33 -8.72 -13.65 -7.02
N ILE A 34 -7.58 -13.38 -6.38
CA ILE A 34 -7.51 -12.64 -5.11
C ILE A 34 -8.17 -11.27 -5.25
N ILE A 35 -7.82 -10.51 -6.27
CA ILE A 35 -8.34 -9.16 -6.48
C ILE A 35 -9.87 -9.17 -6.66
N LEU A 36 -10.38 -10.08 -7.47
CA LEU A 36 -11.80 -10.18 -7.79
C LEU A 36 -12.62 -10.78 -6.64
N ALA A 37 -12.14 -11.86 -6.02
CA ALA A 37 -12.83 -12.54 -4.93
C ALA A 37 -12.90 -11.69 -3.65
N GLU A 38 -11.86 -10.88 -3.38
CA GLU A 38 -11.87 -9.92 -2.28
C GLU A 38 -12.64 -8.62 -2.63
N GLN A 39 -13.20 -8.49 -3.84
CA GLN A 39 -14.04 -7.38 -4.25
C GLN A 39 -13.40 -6.01 -4.05
N PHE A 40 -12.12 -5.87 -4.35
CA PHE A 40 -11.44 -4.59 -4.25
C PHE A 40 -11.98 -3.59 -5.28
N ASP A 41 -12.07 -2.32 -4.88
CA ASP A 41 -12.33 -1.19 -5.79
C ASP A 41 -11.04 -0.59 -6.32
N VAL A 42 -10.02 -0.50 -5.45
CA VAL A 42 -8.67 -0.05 -5.80
C VAL A 42 -7.64 -0.94 -5.09
N VAL A 43 -6.59 -1.31 -5.80
CA VAL A 43 -5.42 -1.97 -5.20
C VAL A 43 -4.17 -1.13 -5.47
N ALA A 44 -3.43 -0.83 -4.40
CA ALA A 44 -2.11 -0.23 -4.45
C ALA A 44 -1.05 -1.33 -4.45
N PHE A 45 -0.21 -1.37 -5.47
CA PHE A 45 0.88 -2.32 -5.60
C PHE A 45 2.24 -1.68 -5.34
N GLN A 46 3.13 -2.41 -4.68
CA GLN A 46 4.53 -2.08 -4.45
C GLN A 46 5.43 -3.09 -5.17
N GLU A 47 6.69 -2.73 -5.32
CA GLU A 47 7.73 -3.53 -6.02
C GLU A 47 7.42 -3.83 -7.50
N ILE A 48 6.90 -2.83 -8.20
CA ILE A 48 6.63 -2.93 -9.62
C ILE A 48 7.87 -2.56 -10.41
N LEU A 49 8.37 -3.51 -11.20
CA LEU A 49 9.56 -3.35 -12.01
C LEU A 49 9.21 -3.23 -13.51
N SER A 50 10.24 -2.92 -14.31
CA SER A 50 10.15 -2.99 -15.76
C SER A 50 8.97 -2.26 -16.36
N GLN A 51 8.76 -1.02 -15.88
CA GLN A 51 7.74 -0.13 -16.41
C GLN A 51 6.30 -0.70 -16.33
N GLY A 52 6.02 -1.50 -15.30
CA GLY A 52 4.68 -2.03 -15.06
C GLY A 52 4.19 -3.07 -16.09
N TYR A 53 5.05 -3.55 -16.97
CA TYR A 53 4.68 -4.46 -18.08
C TYR A 53 3.90 -5.69 -17.60
N ALA A 54 4.32 -6.30 -16.50
CA ALA A 54 3.65 -7.47 -15.95
C ALA A 54 2.22 -7.15 -15.44
N LEU A 55 2.04 -5.98 -14.84
CA LEU A 55 0.71 -5.52 -14.41
C LEU A 55 -0.18 -5.14 -15.60
N GLU A 56 0.38 -4.56 -16.67
CA GLU A 56 -0.39 -4.31 -17.88
C GLU A 56 -0.94 -5.62 -18.48
N TYR A 57 -0.13 -6.68 -18.46
CA TYR A 57 -0.56 -8.01 -18.87
C TYR A 57 -1.71 -8.51 -17.98
N LEU A 58 -1.56 -8.47 -16.65
CA LEU A 58 -2.57 -8.87 -15.68
C LEU A 58 -3.91 -8.14 -15.92
N VAL A 59 -3.86 -6.81 -15.98
CA VAL A 59 -5.09 -6.01 -16.13
C VAL A 59 -5.75 -6.24 -17.47
N ARG A 60 -4.99 -6.22 -18.56
CA ARG A 60 -5.53 -6.38 -19.91
C ARG A 60 -6.19 -7.73 -20.14
N HIS A 61 -5.64 -8.81 -19.59
CA HIS A 61 -6.07 -10.18 -19.91
C HIS A 61 -6.93 -10.83 -18.83
N LEU A 62 -6.81 -10.42 -17.57
CA LEU A 62 -7.41 -11.14 -16.44
C LEU A 62 -8.36 -10.27 -15.59
N LEU A 63 -8.34 -8.95 -15.75
CA LEU A 63 -9.18 -8.03 -14.98
C LEU A 63 -10.05 -7.16 -15.92
N PRO A 64 -11.08 -7.74 -16.58
CA PRO A 64 -11.95 -6.98 -17.46
C PRO A 64 -12.69 -5.87 -16.70
N GLY A 65 -12.72 -4.64 -17.26
CA GLY A 65 -13.34 -3.48 -16.61
C GLY A 65 -12.44 -2.80 -15.56
N TRP A 66 -11.19 -3.22 -15.45
CA TRP A 66 -10.19 -2.55 -14.59
C TRP A 66 -9.27 -1.64 -15.40
N ASN A 67 -8.68 -0.69 -14.73
CA ASN A 67 -7.67 0.20 -15.31
C ASN A 67 -6.41 0.23 -14.42
N LEU A 68 -5.31 0.72 -14.98
CA LEU A 68 -3.98 0.71 -14.37
C LEU A 68 -3.26 2.03 -14.62
N LYS A 69 -2.56 2.51 -13.60
CA LYS A 69 -1.48 3.49 -13.73
C LYS A 69 -0.32 3.08 -12.83
N TRP A 70 0.88 3.19 -13.35
CA TRP A 70 2.11 2.89 -12.65
C TRP A 70 3.11 4.04 -12.77
N ALA A 71 4.07 4.12 -11.85
CA ALA A 71 5.20 5.04 -11.89
C ALA A 71 6.42 4.42 -11.22
N GLU A 72 7.59 4.71 -11.80
CA GLU A 72 8.86 4.54 -11.11
C GLU A 72 9.12 5.81 -10.30
N PRO A 73 9.37 5.72 -8.97
CA PRO A 73 9.78 6.89 -8.21
C PRO A 73 11.12 7.39 -8.75
N LYS A 74 11.27 8.70 -8.84
CA LYS A 74 12.57 9.28 -9.14
C LYS A 74 13.52 8.91 -8.01
N GLU A 75 14.61 8.23 -8.35
CA GLU A 75 15.67 7.93 -7.41
C GLU A 75 16.22 9.24 -6.81
N SER A 76 16.53 9.22 -5.52
CA SER A 76 17.27 10.30 -4.89
C SER A 76 18.55 10.59 -5.71
N SER A 77 18.87 11.83 -5.96
CA SER A 77 20.11 12.24 -6.65
C SER A 77 21.39 11.83 -5.89
N ASP A 78 21.25 11.39 -4.65
CA ASP A 78 22.35 10.89 -3.82
C ASP A 78 22.52 9.37 -3.99
N SER A 79 23.27 9.00 -5.03
CA SER A 79 23.57 7.61 -5.35
C SER A 79 24.30 6.83 -4.24
N SER A 80 24.85 7.52 -3.22
CA SER A 80 25.51 6.89 -2.08
C SER A 80 24.51 6.27 -1.08
N LYS A 81 23.26 6.74 -1.09
CA LYS A 81 22.19 6.29 -0.20
C LYS A 81 21.35 5.14 -0.76
N ILE A 82 21.46 4.85 -2.05
CA ILE A 82 20.64 3.84 -2.73
C ILE A 82 21.47 2.59 -2.95
N LYS A 83 21.35 1.61 -2.07
CA LYS A 83 21.91 0.25 -2.31
C LYS A 83 21.09 -0.55 -3.33
N ASP A 84 19.84 -0.19 -3.53
CA ASP A 84 18.92 -0.91 -4.41
C ASP A 84 18.76 -0.19 -5.76
N LYS A 85 19.50 -0.67 -6.77
CA LYS A 85 19.51 -0.10 -8.13
C LYS A 85 18.37 -0.62 -9.02
N ARG A 86 17.34 -1.27 -8.45
CA ARG A 86 16.35 -2.01 -9.23
C ARG A 86 15.19 -1.20 -9.77
N GLY A 87 15.09 0.10 -9.44
CA GLY A 87 14.00 0.95 -9.96
C GLY A 87 12.62 0.42 -9.60
N GLU A 88 12.44 0.04 -8.32
CA GLU A 88 11.15 -0.43 -7.83
C GLU A 88 10.12 0.70 -7.87
N GLY A 89 9.00 0.43 -8.52
CA GLY A 89 7.91 1.37 -8.72
C GLY A 89 6.64 0.99 -7.97
N TYR A 90 5.63 1.78 -8.26
CA TYR A 90 4.29 1.67 -7.71
C TYR A 90 3.25 1.53 -8.80
N ALA A 91 2.10 0.95 -8.46
CA ALA A 91 0.93 1.04 -9.30
C ALA A 91 -0.35 1.22 -8.47
N PHE A 92 -1.36 1.81 -9.12
CA PHE A 92 -2.76 1.66 -8.74
C PHE A 92 -3.50 0.92 -9.85
N VAL A 93 -4.30 -0.05 -9.44
CA VAL A 93 -5.23 -0.78 -10.30
C VAL A 93 -6.62 -0.60 -9.71
N TRP A 94 -7.62 -0.30 -10.52
CA TRP A 94 -8.96 0.01 -10.01
C TRP A 94 -10.07 -0.49 -10.92
N ASN A 95 -11.19 -0.83 -10.28
CA ASN A 95 -12.43 -1.20 -10.95
C ASN A 95 -13.13 0.06 -11.47
N THR A 96 -13.22 0.20 -12.81
CA THR A 96 -13.79 1.39 -13.45
C THR A 96 -15.31 1.48 -13.32
N THR A 97 -15.96 0.43 -12.82
CA THR A 97 -17.43 0.45 -12.60
C THR A 97 -17.79 1.07 -11.25
N THR A 98 -16.84 1.11 -10.29
CA THR A 98 -17.07 1.61 -8.93
C THR A 98 -16.38 2.93 -8.67
N VAL A 99 -15.16 3.11 -9.17
CA VAL A 99 -14.36 4.32 -8.97
C VAL A 99 -13.70 4.81 -10.25
N ALA A 100 -13.44 6.11 -10.32
CA ALA A 100 -12.71 6.75 -11.38
C ALA A 100 -11.61 7.65 -10.82
N LEU A 101 -10.51 7.85 -11.58
CA LEU A 101 -9.52 8.85 -11.24
C LEU A 101 -10.14 10.25 -11.29
N ALA A 102 -9.96 11.02 -10.22
CA ALA A 102 -10.35 12.41 -10.22
C ALA A 102 -9.46 13.22 -11.14
N SER A 103 -10.05 14.02 -12.02
CA SER A 103 -9.34 15.03 -12.79
C SER A 103 -9.44 16.37 -12.09
N SER A 104 -8.36 17.15 -12.07
CA SER A 104 -8.38 18.52 -11.60
C SER A 104 -7.81 19.46 -12.67
N VAL A 105 -8.28 20.69 -12.66
CA VAL A 105 -7.78 21.76 -13.54
C VAL A 105 -7.19 22.85 -12.64
N THR A 106 -5.98 23.32 -12.95
CA THR A 106 -5.36 24.45 -12.24
C THR A 106 -6.07 25.76 -12.58
N GLU A 107 -5.79 26.83 -11.82
CA GLU A 107 -6.26 28.21 -12.13
C GLU A 107 -5.95 28.63 -13.57
N ASN A 108 -4.82 28.16 -14.12
CA ASN A 108 -4.38 28.47 -15.46
C ASN A 108 -4.97 27.53 -16.55
N GLY A 109 -5.97 26.74 -16.22
CA GLY A 109 -6.61 25.81 -17.14
C GLY A 109 -5.80 24.54 -17.46
N MET A 110 -4.67 24.32 -16.80
CA MET A 110 -3.84 23.13 -16.98
C MET A 110 -4.50 21.93 -16.29
N ARG A 111 -4.66 20.82 -17.00
CA ARG A 111 -5.10 19.57 -16.37
C ARG A 111 -3.97 18.96 -15.55
N ILE A 112 -4.28 18.64 -14.29
CA ILE A 112 -3.40 17.82 -13.45
C ILE A 112 -3.85 16.39 -13.61
N TYR A 113 -2.95 15.58 -14.11
CA TYR A 113 -3.20 14.15 -14.26
C TYR A 113 -2.80 13.42 -12.97
N GLU A 114 -3.69 12.62 -12.47
CA GLU A 114 -3.45 11.65 -11.42
C GLU A 114 -3.30 10.25 -12.07
N PRO A 115 -2.58 9.31 -11.51
CA PRO A 115 -1.73 9.42 -10.31
C PRO A 115 -0.40 10.14 -10.56
N ARG A 116 0.31 10.52 -9.50
CA ARG A 116 1.59 11.27 -9.59
C ARG A 116 2.53 10.95 -8.43
N ILE A 117 3.82 11.16 -8.65
CA ILE A 117 4.82 11.12 -7.58
C ILE A 117 4.65 12.35 -6.67
N VAL A 118 4.68 12.14 -5.35
CA VAL A 118 4.33 13.16 -4.35
C VAL A 118 5.23 14.40 -4.41
N ASN A 119 6.54 14.27 -4.67
CA ASN A 119 7.47 15.37 -4.72
C ASN A 119 7.16 16.40 -5.81
N GLU A 120 6.64 15.96 -6.97
CA GLU A 120 6.23 16.85 -8.06
C GLU A 120 5.03 17.71 -7.66
N ALA A 121 4.22 17.17 -6.76
CA ALA A 121 3.01 17.81 -6.28
C ALA A 121 3.25 18.84 -5.19
N LEU A 122 4.14 18.57 -4.26
CA LEU A 122 4.25 19.29 -2.99
C LEU A 122 5.57 20.03 -2.83
N ARG A 123 6.47 19.99 -3.83
CA ARG A 123 7.80 20.64 -3.81
C ARG A 123 8.69 20.21 -2.64
N TYR A 124 8.52 18.98 -2.13
CA TYR A 124 9.39 18.43 -1.10
C TYR A 124 10.67 17.84 -1.69
N ASP A 125 11.70 17.79 -0.89
CA ASP A 125 12.94 17.13 -1.25
C ASP A 125 12.73 15.61 -1.34
N ALA A 126 12.85 15.06 -2.56
CA ALA A 126 12.75 13.62 -2.80
C ALA A 126 13.80 12.79 -2.04
N SER A 127 14.89 13.42 -1.57
CA SER A 127 15.96 12.75 -0.83
C SER A 127 15.54 12.21 0.53
N MET A 128 14.38 12.63 1.04
CA MET A 128 13.82 12.13 2.31
C MET A 128 13.32 10.68 2.21
N PHE A 129 13.05 10.18 1.01
CA PHE A 129 12.55 8.82 0.79
C PHE A 129 13.51 8.00 -0.04
N ALA A 130 13.65 6.72 0.28
CA ALA A 130 14.28 5.76 -0.62
C ALA A 130 13.45 5.62 -1.91
N ARG A 131 12.13 5.61 -1.77
CA ARG A 131 11.14 5.57 -2.85
C ARG A 131 10.06 6.61 -2.56
N THR A 132 10.02 7.67 -3.35
CA THR A 132 9.03 8.73 -3.15
C THR A 132 7.61 8.20 -3.30
N PRO A 133 6.70 8.49 -2.35
CA PRO A 133 5.32 7.98 -2.38
C PRO A 133 4.56 8.31 -3.67
N TYR A 134 3.65 7.44 -4.06
CA TYR A 134 2.81 7.56 -5.25
C TYR A 134 1.37 7.89 -4.84
N PHE A 135 0.82 8.97 -5.39
CA PHE A 135 -0.45 9.55 -4.96
C PHE A 135 -1.49 9.49 -6.07
N ALA A 136 -2.71 9.11 -5.71
CA ALA A 136 -3.88 9.15 -6.59
C ALA A 136 -5.12 9.66 -5.86
N ARG A 137 -6.04 10.26 -6.63
CA ARG A 137 -7.36 10.67 -6.17
C ARG A 137 -8.42 9.86 -6.91
N PHE A 138 -9.30 9.23 -6.16
CA PHE A 138 -10.41 8.46 -6.70
C PHE A 138 -11.74 9.05 -6.27
N VAL A 139 -12.70 9.03 -7.18
CA VAL A 139 -14.09 9.45 -6.92
C VAL A 139 -15.02 8.30 -7.24
N PRO A 140 -16.14 8.14 -6.50
CA PRO A 140 -17.17 7.19 -6.87
C PRO A 140 -17.71 7.46 -8.27
N VAL A 141 -18.00 6.39 -9.03
CA VAL A 141 -18.66 6.49 -10.33
C VAL A 141 -20.16 6.75 -10.12
N ASN A 142 -20.74 6.11 -9.13
CA ASN A 142 -22.16 6.17 -8.84
C ASN A 142 -22.42 6.85 -7.48
N GLY A 143 -22.91 8.08 -7.49
CA GLY A 143 -23.27 8.82 -6.29
C GLY A 143 -22.08 9.42 -5.53
N GLY A 144 -22.39 10.17 -4.46
CA GLY A 144 -21.42 10.74 -3.55
C GLY A 144 -20.60 11.92 -4.10
N PHE A 145 -20.54 13.02 -3.36
CA PHE A 145 -19.71 14.17 -3.70
C PHE A 145 -18.48 14.23 -2.80
N PHE A 146 -17.67 13.18 -2.84
CA PHE A 146 -16.43 13.05 -2.08
C PHE A 146 -15.31 12.39 -2.91
N GLU A 147 -14.11 12.36 -2.37
CA GLU A 147 -12.96 11.71 -2.99
C GLU A 147 -12.12 10.96 -1.95
N PHE A 148 -11.52 9.87 -2.38
CA PHE A 148 -10.45 9.19 -1.66
C PHE A 148 -9.09 9.64 -2.19
N ARG A 149 -8.22 10.05 -1.29
CA ARG A 149 -6.83 10.43 -1.56
C ARG A 149 -5.92 9.33 -1.08
N LEU A 150 -5.45 8.50 -2.00
CA LEU A 150 -4.66 7.32 -1.67
C LEU A 150 -3.16 7.62 -1.87
N ILE A 151 -2.36 7.35 -0.86
CA ILE A 151 -0.91 7.50 -0.87
C ILE A 151 -0.31 6.10 -0.75
N ASN A 152 0.25 5.60 -1.85
CA ASN A 152 0.91 4.31 -1.92
C ASN A 152 2.39 4.47 -1.55
N VAL A 153 2.85 3.67 -0.60
CA VAL A 153 4.21 3.75 -0.06
C VAL A 153 4.90 2.39 -0.01
N HIS A 154 6.22 2.42 -0.17
CA HIS A 154 7.12 1.34 0.17
C HIS A 154 8.35 1.97 0.82
N LEU A 155 8.37 2.01 2.15
CA LEU A 155 9.43 2.66 2.90
C LEU A 155 10.72 1.85 2.83
N HIS A 156 11.81 2.49 3.16
CA HIS A 156 13.13 1.87 3.12
C HIS A 156 13.18 0.57 3.92
N PHE A 157 13.79 -0.48 3.37
CA PHE A 157 14.02 -1.72 4.11
C PHE A 157 15.41 -1.73 4.75
N GLY A 158 16.47 -1.73 3.95
CA GLY A 158 17.85 -1.86 4.42
C GLY A 158 18.09 -3.20 5.13
N ASP A 159 18.81 -3.12 6.25
CA ASP A 159 19.04 -4.25 7.16
C ASP A 159 18.47 -3.94 8.55
N ASN A 160 18.73 -4.80 9.54
CA ASN A 160 18.29 -4.62 10.92
C ASN A 160 19.30 -3.79 11.76
N SER A 161 20.24 -3.08 11.14
CA SER A 161 21.08 -2.14 11.84
C SER A 161 20.26 -0.97 12.39
N ARG A 162 20.72 -0.37 13.49
CA ARG A 162 20.06 0.78 14.08
C ARG A 162 19.91 1.94 13.10
N TYR A 163 20.91 2.16 12.25
CA TYR A 163 20.89 3.21 11.24
C TYR A 163 19.76 3.02 10.23
N GLU A 164 19.59 1.80 9.70
CA GLU A 164 18.56 1.51 8.71
C GLU A 164 17.14 1.55 9.33
N ILE A 165 17.01 1.14 10.60
CA ILE A 165 15.75 1.23 11.35
C ILE A 165 15.39 2.70 11.60
N ASP A 166 16.36 3.52 12.07
CA ASP A 166 16.12 4.93 12.32
C ASP A 166 15.72 5.65 11.03
N ARG A 167 16.35 5.31 9.90
CA ARG A 167 15.99 5.84 8.58
C ARG A 167 14.55 5.51 8.16
N ARG A 168 14.10 4.25 8.36
CA ARG A 168 12.69 3.86 8.10
C ARG A 168 11.72 4.70 8.91
N LYS A 169 12.04 4.92 10.19
CA LYS A 169 11.22 5.75 11.10
C LYS A 169 11.21 7.22 10.67
N GLU A 170 12.34 7.74 10.21
CA GLU A 170 12.42 9.11 9.68
C GLU A 170 11.54 9.26 8.43
N GLU A 171 11.58 8.30 7.49
CA GLU A 171 10.68 8.28 6.33
C GLU A 171 9.21 8.23 6.75
N PHE A 172 8.86 7.36 7.71
CA PHE A 172 7.51 7.25 8.23
C PHE A 172 7.05 8.54 8.92
N ASN A 173 7.86 9.10 9.80
CA ASN A 173 7.52 10.35 10.49
C ASN A 173 7.35 11.50 9.48
N PHE A 174 8.23 11.61 8.48
CA PHE A 174 8.10 12.63 7.46
C PHE A 174 6.82 12.44 6.61
N LEU A 175 6.48 11.19 6.30
CA LEU A 175 5.23 10.85 5.60
C LEU A 175 4.01 11.32 6.39
N ILE A 176 3.95 11.01 7.68
CA ILE A 176 2.79 11.32 8.53
C ILE A 176 2.77 12.81 8.91
N ASP A 177 3.91 13.40 9.29
CA ASP A 177 3.97 14.77 9.82
C ASP A 177 3.93 15.86 8.72
N ARG A 178 4.31 15.52 7.47
CA ARG A 178 4.46 16.49 6.39
C ARG A 178 3.63 16.18 5.16
N ILE A 179 3.76 14.96 4.64
CA ILE A 179 3.10 14.59 3.39
C ILE A 179 1.59 14.44 3.60
N TYR A 180 1.20 13.67 4.59
CA TYR A 180 -0.21 13.42 4.89
C TYR A 180 -1.02 14.71 5.10
N PRO A 181 -0.62 15.65 5.99
CA PRO A 181 -1.37 16.89 6.19
C PRO A 181 -1.42 17.76 4.93
N SER A 182 -0.33 17.83 4.17
CA SER A 182 -0.29 18.62 2.95
C SER A 182 -1.27 18.10 1.90
N ILE A 183 -1.37 16.78 1.73
CA ILE A 183 -2.33 16.16 0.82
C ILE A 183 -3.74 16.28 1.37
N SER A 184 -3.95 16.05 2.66
CA SER A 184 -5.26 16.11 3.30
C SER A 184 -5.87 17.51 3.23
N MET A 185 -5.06 18.55 3.41
CA MET A 185 -5.49 19.94 3.35
C MET A 185 -5.50 20.54 1.94
N GLU A 186 -5.03 19.82 0.93
CA GLU A 186 -4.96 20.33 -0.43
C GLU A 186 -6.35 20.67 -0.96
N ARG A 187 -6.63 21.95 -1.16
CA ARG A 187 -7.84 22.42 -1.83
C ARG A 187 -7.56 22.58 -3.32
N ARG A 188 -8.31 21.88 -4.15
CA ARG A 188 -8.25 22.02 -5.59
C ARG A 188 -9.40 22.90 -6.07
N TYR A 189 -9.10 23.80 -7.01
CA TYR A 189 -10.05 24.76 -7.56
C TYR A 189 -11.31 24.08 -8.08
N GLY A 190 -12.45 24.65 -7.72
CA GLY A 190 -13.77 24.20 -8.14
C GLY A 190 -14.23 22.89 -7.51
N ASN A 191 -13.49 22.36 -6.56
CA ASN A 191 -13.79 21.08 -5.95
C ASN A 191 -13.93 21.22 -4.42
N ASN A 192 -15.13 21.48 -3.95
CA ASN A 192 -15.47 21.46 -2.52
C ASN A 192 -15.84 20.05 -2.05
N ARG A 193 -15.28 19.01 -2.70
CA ARG A 193 -15.54 17.63 -2.31
C ARG A 193 -14.91 17.34 -0.97
N GLU A 194 -15.63 16.59 -0.13
CA GLU A 194 -15.05 15.96 1.03
C GLU A 194 -13.95 14.99 0.59
N ALA A 195 -12.83 14.98 1.31
CA ALA A 195 -11.68 14.16 0.94
C ALA A 195 -11.22 13.31 2.11
N TYR A 196 -11.06 12.02 1.88
CA TYR A 196 -10.57 11.04 2.85
C TYR A 196 -9.17 10.58 2.41
N THR A 197 -8.16 11.02 3.17
CA THR A 197 -6.77 10.71 2.87
C THR A 197 -6.35 9.43 3.58
N ILE A 198 -5.79 8.49 2.84
CA ILE A 198 -5.37 7.18 3.32
C ILE A 198 -3.96 6.90 2.81
N VAL A 199 -3.03 6.65 3.71
CA VAL A 199 -1.72 6.06 3.38
C VAL A 199 -1.88 4.55 3.42
N MET A 200 -1.30 3.86 2.45
CA MET A 200 -1.36 2.41 2.35
C MET A 200 -0.08 1.85 1.71
N GLY A 201 0.39 0.74 2.20
CA GLY A 201 1.60 0.13 1.62
C GLY A 201 2.42 -0.66 2.61
N ASP A 202 3.61 -1.02 2.13
CA ASP A 202 4.66 -1.67 2.91
C ASP A 202 5.50 -0.61 3.64
N TYR A 203 5.34 -0.55 4.97
CA TYR A 203 6.06 0.40 5.81
C TYR A 203 7.43 -0.15 6.27
N ASN A 204 7.67 -1.45 6.10
CA ASN A 204 8.84 -2.13 6.63
C ASN A 204 9.06 -1.89 8.15
N LEU A 205 8.00 -1.55 8.86
CA LEU A 205 7.93 -1.30 10.29
C LEU A 205 6.73 -2.03 10.89
N ASN A 206 6.94 -2.69 12.01
CA ASN A 206 5.85 -3.35 12.72
C ASN A 206 5.01 -2.33 13.51
N LEU A 207 3.73 -2.59 13.66
CA LEU A 207 2.86 -1.81 14.52
C LEU A 207 3.06 -2.21 15.98
N PHE A 208 3.35 -1.21 16.82
CA PHE A 208 3.59 -1.44 18.23
C PHE A 208 2.28 -1.69 18.98
N ARG A 209 2.15 -2.92 19.49
CA ARG A 209 1.16 -3.26 20.52
C ARG A 209 1.89 -3.96 21.66
N PRO A 210 2.12 -3.28 22.81
CA PRO A 210 2.78 -3.93 23.93
C PRO A 210 1.85 -5.02 24.48
N ARG A 211 2.20 -6.28 24.26
CA ARG A 211 1.53 -7.46 24.88
C ARG A 211 2.06 -7.76 26.28
N GLY A 212 3.03 -6.98 26.77
CA GLY A 212 3.64 -7.09 28.09
C GLY A 212 4.98 -6.38 28.18
N GLU A 213 5.45 -6.12 29.41
CA GLU A 213 6.70 -5.36 29.66
C GLU A 213 7.95 -6.01 29.04
N ALA A 214 8.00 -7.33 28.92
CA ALA A 214 9.14 -8.05 28.37
C ALA A 214 9.24 -7.86 26.85
N GLU A 215 8.12 -7.93 26.13
CA GLU A 215 8.05 -7.74 24.67
C GLU A 215 8.32 -6.27 24.29
N ALA A 216 7.83 -5.33 25.10
CA ALA A 216 8.11 -3.90 24.97
C ALA A 216 9.60 -3.55 25.08
N ARG A 217 10.39 -4.33 25.82
CA ARG A 217 11.83 -4.10 25.99
C ARG A 217 12.68 -4.68 24.85
N MET A 218 12.27 -5.79 24.25
CA MET A 218 13.08 -6.49 23.25
C MET A 218 13.02 -5.88 21.83
N ASN A 219 11.93 -5.19 21.48
CA ASN A 219 11.66 -4.83 20.07
C ASN A 219 11.33 -3.35 19.82
N LYS A 220 11.63 -2.44 20.76
CA LYS A 220 11.31 -1.00 20.63
C LYS A 220 11.82 -0.33 19.36
N ASN A 221 12.85 -0.85 18.74
CA ASN A 221 13.53 -0.16 17.64
C ASN A 221 12.88 -0.38 16.26
N THR A 222 12.10 -1.45 16.08
CA THR A 222 11.48 -1.81 14.79
C THR A 222 10.01 -1.43 14.69
N TYR A 223 9.44 -0.80 15.72
CA TYR A 223 8.01 -0.52 15.81
C TYR A 223 7.68 0.96 15.64
N ILE A 224 6.51 1.21 15.06
CA ILE A 224 5.83 2.50 15.04
C ILE A 224 4.67 2.49 16.04
N GLU A 225 4.29 3.66 16.51
CA GLU A 225 3.12 3.83 17.37
C GLU A 225 1.82 3.77 16.56
N GLU A 226 0.75 3.28 17.17
CA GLU A 226 -0.57 3.19 16.52
C GLU A 226 -1.15 4.56 16.18
N CYS A 227 -0.83 5.59 16.94
CA CYS A 227 -1.40 6.92 16.75
C CYS A 227 -0.34 8.02 16.75
N HIS A 228 -0.46 8.92 15.80
CA HIS A 228 0.30 10.16 15.70
C HIS A 228 -0.63 11.36 15.79
N THR A 229 -0.34 12.27 16.70
CA THR A 229 -1.14 13.50 16.86
C THR A 229 -0.40 14.69 16.24
N ILE A 230 -1.00 15.35 15.26
CA ILE A 230 -0.48 16.52 14.58
C ILE A 230 -1.49 17.66 14.74
N GLY A 231 -1.19 18.61 15.62
CA GLY A 231 -2.14 19.66 15.96
C GLY A 231 -3.41 19.08 16.59
N LYS A 232 -4.53 19.14 15.87
CA LYS A 232 -5.83 18.57 16.29
C LYS A 232 -6.17 17.24 15.63
N GLN A 233 -5.32 16.78 14.68
CA GLN A 233 -5.57 15.56 13.93
C GLN A 233 -4.88 14.39 14.60
N THR A 234 -5.57 13.26 14.71
CA THR A 234 -5.00 11.99 15.15
C THR A 234 -5.02 11.02 13.99
N ILE A 235 -3.84 10.73 13.47
CA ILE A 235 -3.64 9.75 12.41
C ILE A 235 -3.34 8.42 13.08
N ALA A 236 -4.20 7.44 12.86
CA ALA A 236 -4.01 6.09 13.37
C ALA A 236 -3.52 5.15 12.28
N THR A 237 -2.64 4.23 12.65
CA THR A 237 -2.13 3.17 11.80
C THR A 237 -2.79 1.85 12.19
N PHE A 238 -3.27 1.13 11.21
CA PHE A 238 -4.07 -0.07 11.36
C PHE A 238 -3.42 -1.27 10.67
N GLN A 239 -3.91 -2.44 11.00
CA GLN A 239 -3.52 -3.76 10.55
C GLN A 239 -2.34 -4.31 11.37
N ASP A 240 -2.67 -5.08 12.38
CA ASP A 240 -1.74 -5.65 13.36
C ASP A 240 -1.40 -7.13 13.16
N ALA A 241 -2.05 -7.79 12.18
CA ALA A 241 -1.71 -9.17 11.86
C ALA A 241 -0.44 -9.25 11.01
N LEU A 242 0.27 -10.38 11.07
CA LEU A 242 1.48 -10.60 10.28
C LEU A 242 1.12 -10.69 8.78
N THR A 243 1.89 -10.01 7.94
CA THR A 243 1.63 -9.88 6.49
C THR A 243 2.74 -10.42 5.61
N THR A 244 3.97 -10.57 6.13
CA THR A 244 5.07 -11.16 5.38
C THR A 244 5.21 -12.65 5.67
N LEU A 245 5.73 -13.41 4.71
CA LEU A 245 5.96 -14.84 4.85
C LEU A 245 7.37 -15.12 5.41
N LYS A 246 7.52 -16.18 6.18
CA LYS A 246 8.82 -16.70 6.57
C LYS A 246 9.59 -17.20 5.35
N SER A 247 10.92 -17.16 5.41
CA SER A 247 11.79 -17.65 4.33
C SER A 247 11.72 -19.17 4.13
N SER A 248 11.40 -19.93 5.17
CA SER A 248 11.10 -21.36 5.11
C SER A 248 10.07 -21.73 6.17
N VAL A 249 9.20 -22.70 5.87
CA VAL A 249 8.16 -23.21 6.76
C VAL A 249 8.41 -24.71 7.07
N ALA A 250 9.55 -25.23 6.64
CA ALA A 250 9.85 -26.67 6.51
C ALA A 250 9.70 -27.53 7.79
N ASP A 251 9.74 -26.94 9.00
CA ASP A 251 9.76 -27.69 10.24
C ASP A 251 8.64 -27.33 11.24
N GLU A 252 7.63 -26.57 10.82
CA GLU A 252 6.50 -26.29 11.71
C GLU A 252 5.52 -27.45 11.70
N ASN A 253 5.30 -28.01 12.90
CA ASN A 253 4.40 -29.15 13.11
C ASN A 253 3.01 -28.86 12.50
N THR A 254 2.57 -29.66 11.54
CA THR A 254 1.35 -29.43 10.74
C THR A 254 0.05 -29.46 11.55
N MET A 255 0.11 -29.84 12.83
CA MET A 255 -1.05 -29.91 13.73
C MET A 255 -1.24 -28.66 14.61
N ASP A 256 -0.47 -27.59 14.38
CA ASP A 256 -0.62 -26.37 15.16
C ASP A 256 -1.66 -25.44 14.49
N ASP A 257 -2.78 -25.22 15.16
CA ASP A 257 -3.85 -24.28 14.76
C ASP A 257 -3.42 -22.80 14.90
N ASN A 258 -2.13 -22.52 14.99
CA ASN A 258 -1.60 -21.16 15.12
C ASN A 258 -1.93 -20.33 13.86
N PRO A 259 -2.77 -19.29 13.95
CA PRO A 259 -3.14 -18.48 12.82
C PRO A 259 -1.96 -17.68 12.21
N ASN A 260 -0.84 -17.58 12.91
CA ASN A 260 0.38 -16.91 12.46
C ASN A 260 1.45 -17.86 11.92
N ARG A 261 1.14 -19.17 11.82
CA ARG A 261 2.05 -20.13 11.20
C ARG A 261 2.40 -19.70 9.78
N GLY A 262 3.70 -19.74 9.43
CA GLY A 262 4.20 -19.35 8.10
C GLY A 262 4.37 -17.84 7.89
N TYR A 263 3.86 -17.00 8.80
CA TYR A 263 4.02 -15.55 8.74
C TYR A 263 5.14 -15.04 9.65
N SER A 264 5.71 -13.88 9.30
CA SER A 264 6.91 -13.32 9.96
C SER A 264 6.68 -11.94 10.55
N GLN A 265 6.43 -10.93 9.75
CA GLN A 265 6.36 -9.53 10.14
C GLN A 265 5.02 -8.90 9.80
N ASN A 266 4.73 -7.80 10.46
CA ASN A 266 3.55 -6.97 10.26
C ASN A 266 4.01 -5.65 9.61
N TYR A 267 4.29 -5.68 8.30
CA TYR A 267 4.90 -4.55 7.59
C TYR A 267 3.91 -3.75 6.74
N ASP A 268 2.77 -4.34 6.38
CA ASP A 268 1.78 -3.70 5.52
C ASP A 268 0.67 -3.05 6.36
N HIS A 269 0.42 -1.77 6.15
CA HIS A 269 -0.49 -0.97 6.99
C HIS A 269 -1.36 0.00 6.19
N PHE A 270 -2.39 0.49 6.87
CA PHE A 270 -3.15 1.69 6.50
C PHE A 270 -2.98 2.75 7.59
N SER A 271 -2.84 4.03 7.18
CA SER A 271 -2.85 5.16 8.13
C SER A 271 -3.81 6.24 7.65
N PHE A 272 -4.69 6.69 8.51
CA PHE A 272 -5.65 7.77 8.22
C PHE A 272 -6.12 8.47 9.49
N GLU A 273 -6.71 9.67 9.33
CA GLU A 273 -7.25 10.47 10.42
C GLU A 273 -8.59 9.87 10.91
N ILE A 274 -8.58 9.33 12.13
CA ILE A 274 -9.76 8.67 12.71
C ILE A 274 -10.85 9.65 13.12
N GLY A 275 -10.49 10.85 13.63
CA GLY A 275 -11.46 11.83 14.11
C GLY A 275 -12.48 12.20 13.04
N ARG A 276 -12.05 12.33 11.79
CA ARG A 276 -12.93 12.63 10.67
C ARG A 276 -13.91 11.49 10.36
N PHE A 277 -13.45 10.25 10.41
CA PHE A 277 -14.31 9.08 10.19
C PHE A 277 -15.35 8.95 11.29
N ASP A 278 -14.97 9.23 12.54
CA ASP A 278 -15.86 9.18 13.70
C ASP A 278 -16.91 10.31 13.64
N GLU A 279 -16.50 11.54 13.32
CA GLU A 279 -17.40 12.70 13.19
C GLU A 279 -18.46 12.47 12.10
N GLU A 280 -18.10 11.88 10.98
CA GLU A 280 -19.00 11.59 9.87
C GLU A 280 -19.67 10.22 9.98
N LYS A 281 -19.44 9.47 11.07
CA LYS A 281 -19.98 8.13 11.34
C LYS A 281 -19.69 7.13 10.23
N ILE A 282 -18.52 7.26 9.62
CA ILE A 282 -18.03 6.34 8.60
C ILE A 282 -17.50 5.09 9.30
N GLN A 283 -18.03 3.94 8.93
CA GLN A 283 -17.53 2.67 9.46
C GLN A 283 -16.31 2.22 8.64
N TYR A 284 -15.29 1.71 9.32
CA TYR A 284 -14.12 1.16 8.67
C TYR A 284 -13.67 -0.13 9.35
N LYS A 285 -13.04 -1.00 8.55
CA LYS A 285 -12.44 -2.24 9.02
C LYS A 285 -11.17 -2.54 8.25
N CYS A 286 -10.07 -2.69 8.97
CA CYS A 286 -8.80 -3.15 8.42
C CYS A 286 -8.61 -4.64 8.70
N SER A 287 -8.11 -5.37 7.71
CA SER A 287 -7.85 -6.81 7.84
C SER A 287 -6.71 -7.24 6.91
N ARG A 288 -6.04 -8.33 7.25
CA ARG A 288 -5.22 -9.07 6.27
C ARG A 288 -6.12 -9.97 5.42
N VAL A 289 -5.77 -10.12 4.17
CA VAL A 289 -6.33 -11.17 3.31
C VAL A 289 -5.41 -12.39 3.44
N ASP A 290 -5.88 -13.44 4.12
CA ASP A 290 -5.09 -14.67 4.28
C ASP A 290 -5.05 -15.46 2.96
N ALA A 291 -4.33 -14.87 1.98
CA ALA A 291 -4.35 -15.33 0.60
C ALA A 291 -3.68 -16.70 0.43
N VAL A 292 -2.71 -17.05 1.27
CA VAL A 292 -2.06 -18.36 1.24
C VAL A 292 -3.10 -19.45 1.53
N ARG A 293 -3.88 -19.27 2.62
CA ARG A 293 -4.88 -20.25 3.04
C ARG A 293 -6.09 -20.28 2.13
N LYS A 294 -6.58 -19.11 1.74
CA LYS A 294 -7.80 -19.01 0.91
C LYS A 294 -7.61 -19.50 -0.51
N TYR A 295 -6.45 -19.24 -1.11
CA TYR A 295 -6.25 -19.41 -2.56
C TYR A 295 -5.13 -20.37 -2.93
N CYS A 296 -4.24 -20.74 -1.99
CA CYS A 296 -3.12 -21.64 -2.23
C CYS A 296 -3.10 -22.85 -1.26
N HIS A 297 -4.22 -23.18 -0.62
CA HIS A 297 -4.39 -24.39 0.21
C HIS A 297 -3.30 -24.59 1.26
N ASP A 298 -2.91 -23.52 1.96
CA ASP A 298 -1.80 -23.47 2.94
C ASP A 298 -0.40 -23.75 2.36
N ASP A 299 -0.22 -23.70 1.03
CA ASP A 299 1.08 -23.87 0.41
C ASP A 299 1.84 -22.53 0.39
N PHE A 300 2.58 -22.28 1.47
CA PHE A 300 3.39 -21.07 1.66
C PHE A 300 4.56 -20.98 0.69
N GLU A 301 5.14 -22.11 0.28
CA GLU A 301 6.27 -22.14 -0.64
C GLU A 301 5.82 -21.78 -2.05
N VAL A 302 4.74 -22.36 -2.53
CA VAL A 302 4.13 -22.05 -3.83
C VAL A 302 3.69 -20.58 -3.85
N TYR A 303 2.96 -20.11 -2.82
CA TYR A 303 2.55 -18.72 -2.76
C TYR A 303 3.73 -17.76 -2.85
N ARG A 304 4.79 -18.01 -2.06
CA ARG A 304 6.01 -17.19 -2.06
C ARG A 304 6.73 -17.19 -3.42
N ALA A 305 6.83 -18.35 -4.07
CA ALA A 305 7.53 -18.48 -5.34
C ALA A 305 6.76 -17.86 -6.51
N GLU A 306 5.43 -18.00 -6.52
CA GLU A 306 4.58 -17.72 -7.68
C GLU A 306 3.73 -16.45 -7.54
N ILE A 307 3.52 -15.96 -6.32
CA ILE A 307 2.68 -14.78 -6.07
C ILE A 307 3.49 -13.68 -5.37
N SER A 308 3.82 -13.83 -4.07
CA SER A 308 4.58 -12.86 -3.30
C SER A 308 5.06 -13.43 -1.96
N ASP A 309 6.04 -12.77 -1.34
CA ASP A 309 6.39 -12.98 0.07
C ASP A 309 5.61 -12.08 1.03
N HIS A 310 4.66 -11.31 0.51
CA HIS A 310 3.63 -10.58 1.25
C HIS A 310 2.24 -11.10 0.91
N ILE A 311 1.30 -10.94 1.84
CA ILE A 311 -0.14 -11.12 1.56
C ILE A 311 -0.83 -9.78 1.51
N PRO A 312 -1.93 -9.64 0.76
CA PRO A 312 -2.67 -8.38 0.68
C PRO A 312 -3.29 -8.00 2.02
N ILE A 313 -3.43 -6.70 2.24
CA ILE A 313 -4.27 -6.13 3.28
C ILE A 313 -5.46 -5.41 2.67
N ALA A 314 -6.55 -5.32 3.41
CA ALA A 314 -7.81 -4.71 2.98
C ALA A 314 -8.31 -3.68 3.99
N LEU A 315 -8.77 -2.54 3.48
CA LEU A 315 -9.52 -1.53 4.21
C LEU A 315 -10.92 -1.43 3.60
N GLU A 316 -11.92 -1.80 4.38
CA GLU A 316 -13.32 -1.62 4.07
C GLU A 316 -13.81 -0.30 4.65
N ILE A 317 -14.53 0.48 3.87
CA ILE A 317 -15.15 1.74 4.27
C ILE A 317 -16.62 1.69 3.90
N THR A 318 -17.49 1.90 4.89
CA THR A 318 -18.93 2.02 4.69
C THR A 318 -19.39 3.42 5.08
N MET A 319 -19.86 4.15 4.08
CA MET A 319 -20.38 5.50 4.23
C MET A 319 -21.92 5.44 4.31
N ASN A 320 -22.49 6.09 5.32
CA ASN A 320 -23.94 6.26 5.40
C ASN A 320 -24.37 7.27 4.32
N GLU A 321 -25.51 7.01 3.71
CA GLU A 321 -26.14 7.93 2.74
C GLU A 321 -26.73 9.14 3.45
#